data_5dc34474b6f1689d188a10bb6e08cd68
#
_entry.id   5dc34474b6f1689d188a10bb6e08cd68
#
_cell.length_a   1.000
_cell.length_b   1.000
_cell.length_c   1.000
_cell.angle_alpha   90.00
_cell.angle_beta   90.00
_cell.angle_gamma   90.00
#
_symmetry.space_group_name_H-M   'P 1'
#
loop_
_entity.id
_entity.type
_entity.pdbx_description
1 polymer ?
#
loop_
_entity_poly.entity_id
_entity_poly.type
_entity_poly.pdbx_seq_one_letter_code
_entity_poly.pdbx_strand_id
1 'polypeptide(L)'
;MISNIEAIPAFSDNYIWTLIKGNSAAVVDPGDASAVESFLNKNNLNLETILITHHHFDHTGGISELSSKWKTKVYGPKGGHIKGIDSELSEDSNITILDTQFHIFETPGHTLDHIAYYSKDIGSLFCGDTLFSGGCGLSLIHI
;
A
#
# COMPACT_ATOMS: atom_id res chain seq x y z
N MET A 1 -0.58 -15.96 -6.94
CA MET A 1 -1.36 -14.72 -7.03
C MET A 1 -2.03 -14.41 -5.69
N ILE A 2 -2.27 -13.15 -5.42
CA ILE A 2 -2.94 -12.74 -4.18
C ILE A 2 -4.31 -13.40 -4.07
N SER A 3 -4.55 -14.05 -2.92
CA SER A 3 -5.79 -14.80 -2.67
C SER A 3 -6.74 -14.10 -1.72
N ASN A 4 -6.27 -13.12 -0.95
CA ASN A 4 -7.09 -12.43 0.03
C ASN A 4 -6.61 -11.00 0.24
N ILE A 5 -7.55 -10.11 0.53
CA ILE A 5 -7.30 -8.70 0.87
C ILE A 5 -8.04 -8.41 2.16
N GLU A 6 -7.31 -7.93 3.17
CA GLU A 6 -7.88 -7.62 4.47
C GLU A 6 -7.58 -6.18 4.88
N ALA A 7 -8.52 -5.55 5.58
CA ALA A 7 -8.36 -4.20 6.10
C ALA A 7 -7.90 -4.24 7.54
N ILE A 8 -6.82 -3.52 7.84
CA ILE A 8 -6.35 -3.34 9.22
C ILE A 8 -6.76 -1.92 9.63
N PRO A 9 -7.63 -1.76 10.61
CA PRO A 9 -7.97 -0.42 11.10
C PRO A 9 -6.75 0.25 11.74
N ALA A 10 -6.54 1.51 11.41
CA ALA A 10 -5.45 2.31 11.96
C ALA A 10 -5.95 3.71 12.26
N PHE A 11 -5.50 4.29 13.38
CA PHE A 11 -5.97 5.58 13.85
C PHE A 11 -7.49 5.54 14.05
N SER A 12 -8.20 6.64 13.81
CA SER A 12 -9.66 6.67 14.03
C SER A 12 -10.46 6.38 12.76
N ASP A 13 -9.88 6.58 11.58
CA ASP A 13 -10.61 6.54 10.31
C ASP A 13 -9.81 6.01 9.12
N ASN A 14 -8.63 5.44 9.36
CA ASN A 14 -7.78 4.92 8.29
C ASN A 14 -7.83 3.40 8.25
N TYR A 15 -7.56 2.85 7.06
CA TYR A 15 -7.36 1.42 6.87
C TYR A 15 -6.02 1.18 6.19
N ILE A 16 -5.33 0.14 6.65
CA ILE A 16 -4.12 -0.37 5.99
C ILE A 16 -4.55 -1.63 5.26
N TRP A 17 -4.47 -1.60 3.93
CA TRP A 17 -4.88 -2.76 3.14
C TRP A 17 -3.77 -3.77 3.08
N THR A 18 -4.08 -5.02 3.39
CA THR A 18 -3.13 -6.12 3.43
C THR A 18 -3.48 -7.14 2.35
N LEU A 19 -2.52 -7.39 1.47
CA LEU A 19 -2.64 -8.35 0.39
C LEU A 19 -1.94 -9.63 0.82
N ILE A 20 -2.60 -10.76 0.68
CA ILE A 20 -2.12 -12.04 1.23
C ILE A 20 -2.02 -13.09 0.13
N LYS A 21 -0.88 -13.79 0.11
CA LYS A 21 -0.67 -14.97 -0.69
C LYS A 21 0.03 -16.01 0.18
N GLY A 22 -0.67 -17.09 0.56
CA GLY A 22 -0.11 -18.08 1.45
C GLY A 22 0.28 -17.46 2.80
N ASN A 23 1.56 -17.55 3.15
CA ASN A 23 2.12 -16.95 4.36
C ASN A 23 2.78 -15.61 4.13
N SER A 24 2.69 -15.07 2.91
CA SER A 24 3.34 -13.82 2.52
C SER A 24 2.31 -12.70 2.44
N ALA A 25 2.72 -11.51 2.82
CA ALA A 25 1.86 -10.34 2.82
C ALA A 25 2.56 -9.12 2.23
N ALA A 26 1.75 -8.23 1.68
CA ALA A 26 2.16 -6.88 1.31
C ALA A 26 1.14 -5.92 1.91
N VAL A 27 1.57 -4.73 2.32
CA VAL A 27 0.67 -3.74 2.91
C VAL A 27 0.72 -2.44 2.12
N VAL A 28 -0.42 -1.76 2.08
CA VAL A 28 -0.56 -0.46 1.41
C VAL A 28 -0.73 0.62 2.46
N ASP A 29 0.14 1.63 2.40
CA ASP A 29 0.11 2.81 3.26
C ASP A 29 0.12 2.47 4.76
N PRO A 30 1.15 1.77 5.27
CA PRO A 30 1.20 1.37 6.67
C PRO A 30 1.61 2.53 7.57
N GLY A 31 0.66 3.41 7.88
CA GLY A 31 0.91 4.55 8.76
C GLY A 31 1.16 4.18 10.22
N ASP A 32 0.67 3.01 10.64
CA ASP A 32 0.80 2.51 12.01
C ASP A 32 1.47 1.14 12.00
N ALA A 33 2.75 1.10 12.35
CA ALA A 33 3.53 -0.14 12.35
C ALA A 33 3.00 -1.16 13.36
N SER A 34 2.54 -0.71 14.53
CA SER A 34 2.09 -1.65 15.57
C SER A 34 0.80 -2.36 15.17
N ALA A 35 -0.10 -1.69 14.46
CA ALA A 35 -1.31 -2.32 13.93
C ALA A 35 -0.97 -3.42 12.92
N VAL A 36 -0.02 -3.15 12.03
CA VAL A 36 0.46 -4.13 11.05
C VAL A 36 1.14 -5.31 11.75
N GLU A 37 2.02 -5.04 12.70
CA GLU A 37 2.73 -6.08 13.45
C GLU A 37 1.75 -7.04 14.15
N SER A 38 0.74 -6.49 14.81
CA SER A 38 -0.27 -7.29 15.50
C SER A 38 -1.01 -8.22 14.52
N PHE A 39 -1.38 -7.69 13.38
CA PHE A 39 -2.07 -8.47 12.35
C PHE A 39 -1.18 -9.58 11.79
N LEU A 40 0.07 -9.26 11.47
CA LEU A 40 1.01 -10.25 10.92
C LEU A 40 1.26 -11.38 11.91
N ASN A 41 1.48 -11.05 13.18
CA ASN A 41 1.74 -12.05 14.22
C ASN A 41 0.52 -12.93 14.46
N LYS A 42 -0.67 -12.33 14.53
CA LYS A 42 -1.92 -13.07 14.76
C LYS A 42 -2.21 -14.07 13.63
N ASN A 43 -1.83 -13.75 12.41
CA ASN A 43 -2.14 -14.55 11.23
C ASN A 43 -0.94 -15.35 10.70
N ASN A 44 0.18 -15.33 11.42
CA ASN A 44 1.43 -16.02 11.03
C ASN A 44 1.89 -15.65 9.61
N LEU A 45 1.91 -14.36 9.31
CA LEU A 45 2.29 -13.83 8.00
C LEU A 45 3.68 -13.20 8.05
N ASN A 46 4.40 -13.28 6.92
CA ASN A 46 5.66 -12.60 6.71
C ASN A 46 5.44 -11.43 5.76
N LEU A 47 5.87 -10.25 6.16
CA LEU A 47 5.73 -9.06 5.34
C LEU A 47 6.87 -9.00 4.32
N GLU A 48 6.54 -8.94 3.03
CA GLU A 48 7.53 -8.88 1.95
C GLU A 48 7.64 -7.52 1.30
N THR A 49 6.53 -6.78 1.22
CA THR A 49 6.47 -5.57 0.43
C THR A 49 5.59 -4.51 1.07
N ILE A 50 5.99 -3.26 0.92
CA ILE A 50 5.21 -2.09 1.32
C ILE A 50 4.95 -1.25 0.08
N LEU A 51 3.68 -0.86 -0.12
CA LEU A 51 3.25 -0.01 -1.23
C LEU A 51 2.75 1.32 -0.68
N ILE A 52 3.31 2.43 -1.15
CA ILE A 52 2.96 3.76 -0.66
C ILE A 52 2.27 4.54 -1.78
N THR A 53 1.15 5.19 -1.47
CA THR A 53 0.42 6.02 -2.43
C THR A 53 0.84 7.48 -2.40
N HIS A 54 1.16 8.03 -1.23
CA HIS A 54 1.55 9.44 -1.08
C HIS A 54 2.28 9.66 0.26
N HIS A 55 2.75 10.88 0.51
CA HIS A 55 3.69 11.17 1.59
C HIS A 55 3.09 11.48 2.96
N HIS A 56 1.78 11.58 3.11
CA HIS A 56 1.18 11.93 4.40
C HIS A 56 1.55 10.93 5.50
N PHE A 57 1.82 11.40 6.70
CA PHE A 57 2.33 10.59 7.80
C PHE A 57 1.39 9.43 8.17
N ASP A 58 0.10 9.65 8.12
CA ASP A 58 -0.89 8.60 8.41
C ASP A 58 -0.87 7.45 7.39
N HIS A 59 -0.11 7.59 6.29
CA HIS A 59 0.10 6.55 5.29
C HIS A 59 1.55 6.05 5.23
N THR A 60 2.49 6.77 5.83
CA THR A 60 3.92 6.46 5.73
C THR A 60 4.61 6.20 7.07
N GLY A 61 3.96 6.49 8.19
CA GLY A 61 4.59 6.50 9.50
C GLY A 61 5.21 5.18 9.95
N GLY A 62 4.75 4.05 9.39
CA GLY A 62 5.26 2.73 9.75
C GLY A 62 6.38 2.19 8.88
N ILE A 63 6.79 2.92 7.82
CA ILE A 63 7.77 2.40 6.85
C ILE A 63 9.06 1.99 7.53
N SER A 64 9.66 2.89 8.31
CA SER A 64 10.98 2.67 8.90
C SER A 64 11.03 1.43 9.80
N GLU A 65 10.06 1.32 10.70
CA GLU A 65 10.01 0.20 11.65
C GLU A 65 9.74 -1.12 10.94
N LEU A 66 8.77 -1.14 10.03
CA LEU A 66 8.40 -2.37 9.31
C LEU A 66 9.50 -2.81 8.36
N SER A 67 10.10 -1.89 7.62
CA SER A 67 11.16 -2.27 6.68
C SER A 67 12.43 -2.75 7.39
N SER A 68 12.77 -2.17 8.54
CA SER A 68 13.91 -2.64 9.34
C SER A 68 13.68 -4.04 9.88
N LYS A 69 12.49 -4.31 10.40
CA LYS A 69 12.18 -5.60 11.03
C LYS A 69 12.01 -6.71 10.01
N TRP A 70 11.28 -6.45 8.94
CA TRP A 70 10.90 -7.48 7.96
C TRP A 70 11.77 -7.49 6.72
N LYS A 71 12.66 -6.49 6.57
CA LYS A 71 13.53 -6.34 5.39
C LYS A 71 12.72 -6.31 4.11
N THR A 72 11.68 -5.50 4.11
CA THR A 72 10.76 -5.39 2.98
C THR A 72 11.35 -4.58 1.85
N LYS A 73 10.80 -4.79 0.65
CA LYS A 73 10.96 -3.84 -0.45
C LYS A 73 9.85 -2.81 -0.38
N VAL A 74 10.19 -1.53 -0.52
CA VAL A 74 9.25 -0.43 -0.41
C VAL A 74 9.12 0.27 -1.76
N TYR A 75 7.91 0.28 -2.30
CA TYR A 75 7.57 1.01 -3.52
C TYR A 75 6.78 2.26 -3.18
N GLY A 76 7.00 3.32 -3.92
CA GLY A 76 6.25 4.55 -3.71
C GLY A 76 6.41 5.54 -4.84
N PRO A 77 5.78 6.72 -4.71
CA PRO A 77 5.85 7.75 -5.75
C PRO A 77 7.24 8.35 -5.86
N LYS A 78 7.54 8.86 -7.05
CA LYS A 78 8.80 9.53 -7.33
C LYS A 78 8.87 10.89 -6.62
N GLY A 79 10.08 11.44 -6.52
CA GLY A 79 10.31 12.77 -5.96
C GLY A 79 11.33 12.81 -4.84
N GLY A 80 11.68 11.65 -4.25
CA GLY A 80 12.73 11.55 -3.24
C GLY A 80 12.41 12.16 -1.88
N HIS A 81 11.16 12.54 -1.63
CA HIS A 81 10.76 13.23 -0.39
C HIS A 81 10.17 12.29 0.66
N ILE A 82 9.97 11.03 0.33
CA ILE A 82 9.53 10.01 1.29
C ILE A 82 10.74 9.14 1.63
N LYS A 83 11.11 9.09 2.90
CA LYS A 83 12.24 8.26 3.33
C LYS A 83 11.85 6.78 3.30
N GLY A 84 12.79 5.95 2.86
CA GLY A 84 12.63 4.51 2.90
C GLY A 84 12.07 3.90 1.63
N ILE A 85 11.77 4.67 0.61
CA ILE A 85 11.35 4.15 -0.70
C ILE A 85 12.55 3.50 -1.40
N ASP A 86 12.43 2.23 -1.75
CA ASP A 86 13.48 1.52 -2.48
C ASP A 86 13.36 1.69 -3.99
N SER A 87 12.13 1.72 -4.49
CA SER A 87 11.85 1.91 -5.91
C SER A 87 10.76 2.94 -6.09
N GLU A 88 11.07 3.99 -6.83
CA GLU A 88 10.12 5.04 -7.17
C GLU A 88 9.34 4.65 -8.42
N LEU A 89 8.04 4.93 -8.41
CA LEU A 89 7.12 4.55 -9.47
C LEU A 89 6.48 5.78 -10.10
N SER A 90 6.16 5.68 -11.38
CA SER A 90 5.52 6.75 -12.13
C SER A 90 4.42 6.18 -13.00
N GLU A 91 3.71 7.06 -13.72
CA GLU A 91 2.66 6.68 -14.67
C GLU A 91 3.16 5.57 -15.59
N ASP A 92 2.31 4.57 -15.81
CA ASP A 92 2.59 3.41 -16.67
C ASP A 92 3.68 2.46 -16.19
N SER A 93 4.20 2.63 -14.95
CA SER A 93 5.05 1.60 -14.35
C SER A 93 4.23 0.32 -14.10
N ASN A 94 4.89 -0.82 -14.25
CA ASN A 94 4.29 -2.12 -13.92
C ASN A 94 5.21 -2.83 -12.93
N ILE A 95 4.61 -3.39 -11.88
CA ILE A 95 5.35 -4.15 -10.86
C ILE A 95 4.63 -5.46 -10.59
N THR A 96 5.38 -6.44 -10.09
CA THR A 96 4.81 -7.73 -9.67
C THR A 96 4.97 -7.87 -8.17
N ILE A 97 3.85 -8.03 -7.46
CA ILE A 97 3.80 -8.17 -6.01
C ILE A 97 3.06 -9.46 -5.71
N LEU A 98 3.69 -10.38 -4.98
CA LEU A 98 3.09 -11.67 -4.61
C LEU A 98 2.51 -12.39 -5.85
N ASP A 99 3.32 -12.44 -6.92
CA ASP A 99 2.95 -13.03 -8.21
C ASP A 99 1.72 -12.40 -8.87
N THR A 100 1.39 -11.16 -8.49
CA THR A 100 0.26 -10.42 -9.03
C THR A 100 0.77 -9.14 -9.68
N GLN A 101 0.30 -8.85 -10.90
CA GLN A 101 0.74 -7.66 -11.62
C GLN A 101 -0.07 -6.45 -11.23
N PHE A 102 0.63 -5.33 -11.02
CA PHE A 102 0.04 -4.03 -10.74
C PHE A 102 0.52 -3.00 -11.75
N HIS A 103 -0.42 -2.18 -12.20
CA HIS A 103 -0.17 -1.03 -13.05
C HIS A 103 -0.29 0.24 -12.21
N ILE A 104 0.57 1.21 -12.45
CA ILE A 104 0.64 2.44 -11.65
C ILE A 104 0.01 3.59 -12.42
N PHE A 105 -0.89 4.32 -11.75
CA PHE A 105 -1.47 5.56 -12.25
C PHE A 105 -1.04 6.72 -11.37
N GLU A 106 -0.60 7.82 -11.96
CA GLU A 106 -0.41 9.06 -11.21
C GLU A 106 -1.78 9.72 -11.03
N THR A 107 -2.12 10.02 -9.79
CA THR A 107 -3.41 10.57 -9.42
C THR A 107 -3.22 11.84 -8.57
N PRO A 108 -2.56 12.88 -9.11
CA PRO A 108 -2.33 14.10 -8.34
C PRO A 108 -3.67 14.79 -8.04
N GLY A 109 -3.78 15.34 -6.86
CA GLY A 109 -5.01 15.98 -6.41
C GLY A 109 -4.91 16.28 -4.92
N HIS A 110 -5.16 15.26 -4.09
CA HIS A 110 -4.98 15.35 -2.64
C HIS A 110 -3.52 15.74 -2.30
N THR A 111 -2.55 15.13 -2.98
CA THR A 111 -1.16 15.54 -2.99
C THR A 111 -0.64 15.49 -4.42
N LEU A 112 0.46 16.21 -4.70
CA LEU A 112 1.06 16.21 -6.05
C LEU A 112 1.78 14.90 -6.36
N ASP A 113 2.20 14.15 -5.34
CA ASP A 113 2.94 12.89 -5.47
C ASP A 113 2.05 11.65 -5.51
N HIS A 114 0.72 11.80 -5.44
CA HIS A 114 -0.19 10.68 -5.26
C HIS A 114 -0.18 9.73 -6.46
N ILE A 115 -0.06 8.42 -6.17
CA ILE A 115 -0.19 7.36 -7.16
C ILE A 115 -1.21 6.32 -6.70
N ALA A 116 -1.75 5.57 -7.65
CA ALA A 116 -2.68 4.47 -7.36
C ALA A 116 -2.11 3.18 -7.94
N TYR A 117 -2.41 2.07 -7.29
CA TYR A 117 -1.99 0.73 -7.69
C TYR A 117 -3.21 -0.04 -8.21
N TYR A 118 -3.19 -0.42 -9.46
CA TYR A 118 -4.28 -1.13 -10.09
C TYR A 118 -3.84 -2.55 -10.48
N SER A 119 -4.63 -3.55 -10.11
CA SER A 119 -4.42 -4.91 -10.58
C SER A 119 -5.68 -5.42 -11.28
N LYS A 120 -5.54 -5.70 -12.57
CA LYS A 120 -6.59 -6.34 -13.34
C LYS A 120 -6.80 -7.78 -12.87
N ASP A 121 -5.73 -8.46 -12.47
CA ASP A 121 -5.76 -9.87 -12.07
C ASP A 121 -6.68 -10.12 -10.88
N ILE A 122 -6.72 -9.18 -9.93
CA ILE A 122 -7.57 -9.29 -8.74
C ILE A 122 -8.71 -8.27 -8.73
N GLY A 123 -8.87 -7.49 -9.81
CA GLY A 123 -9.96 -6.53 -9.96
C GLY A 123 -9.97 -5.45 -8.88
N SER A 124 -8.81 -4.93 -8.49
CA SER A 124 -8.71 -4.00 -7.37
C SER A 124 -7.85 -2.78 -7.69
N LEU A 125 -8.26 -1.63 -7.18
CA LEU A 125 -7.54 -0.37 -7.29
C LEU A 125 -7.30 0.18 -5.88
N PHE A 126 -6.03 0.36 -5.52
CA PHE A 126 -5.62 0.96 -4.26
C PHE A 126 -5.27 2.42 -4.53
N CYS A 127 -6.16 3.31 -4.13
CA CYS A 127 -6.13 4.72 -4.54
C CYS A 127 -5.79 5.71 -3.41
N GLY A 128 -5.45 5.22 -2.22
CA GLY A 128 -5.11 6.10 -1.11
C GLY A 128 -6.23 7.09 -0.80
N ASP A 129 -5.88 8.35 -0.70
CA ASP A 129 -6.83 9.43 -0.39
C ASP A 129 -7.36 10.14 -1.64
N THR A 130 -7.25 9.53 -2.81
CA THR A 130 -7.79 10.12 -4.02
C THR A 130 -9.30 10.23 -3.93
N LEU A 131 -9.81 11.45 -4.10
CA LEU A 131 -11.23 11.70 -4.09
C LEU A 131 -11.81 11.51 -5.48
N PHE A 132 -12.79 10.62 -5.59
CA PHE A 132 -13.58 10.49 -6.80
C PHE A 132 -14.86 11.32 -6.64
N SER A 133 -15.40 11.79 -7.76
CA SER A 133 -16.69 12.46 -7.76
C SER A 133 -17.74 11.48 -7.21
N GLY A 134 -18.16 11.65 -5.99
CA GLY A 134 -19.05 10.73 -5.30
C GLY A 134 -18.54 10.30 -3.94
N GLY A 135 -17.37 10.80 -3.52
CA GLY A 135 -16.90 10.65 -2.15
C GLY A 135 -16.47 9.24 -1.79
N CYS A 136 -15.36 8.79 -2.37
CA CYS A 136 -14.77 7.54 -1.92
C CYS A 136 -14.07 7.77 -0.59
N GLY A 137 -14.65 7.29 0.50
CA GLY A 137 -14.00 7.23 1.80
C GLY A 137 -13.11 6.01 1.96
N LEU A 138 -12.99 5.19 0.93
CA LEU A 138 -12.20 3.96 0.95
C LEU A 138 -10.99 4.11 0.04
N SER A 139 -9.83 3.65 0.52
CA SER A 139 -8.61 3.64 -0.26
C SER A 139 -8.52 2.46 -1.23
N LEU A 140 -9.54 1.63 -1.28
CA LEU A 140 -9.62 0.45 -2.15
C LEU A 140 -10.95 0.42 -2.87
N ILE A 141 -10.88 0.16 -4.18
CA ILE A 141 -12.07 -0.04 -5.03
C ILE A 141 -11.94 -1.39 -5.71
N HIS A 142 -12.97 -2.21 -5.61
CA HIS A 142 -13.09 -3.44 -6.38
C HIS A 142 -13.77 -3.14 -7.71
N ILE A 143 -13.20 -3.64 -8.77
CA ILE A 143 -13.67 -3.40 -10.14
C ILE A 143 -14.20 -4.71 -10.75
#